data_f5845b1f1bf75983f2612a366b353a1a
#
_entry.id   f5845b1f1bf75983f2612a366b353a1a
#
_cell.length_a   1.000
_cell.length_b   1.000
_cell.length_c   1.000
_cell.angle_alpha   90.00
_cell.angle_beta   90.00
_cell.angle_gamma   90.00
#
_symmetry.space_group_name_H-M   'P 1'
#
loop_
_entity.id
_entity.type
_entity.pdbx_description
1 polymer ?
#
loop_
_entity_poly.entity_id
_entity_poly.type
_entity_poly.pdbx_seq_one_letter_code
_entity_poly.pdbx_strand_id
1 'polypeptide(L)'
;DWAKAKKLRWIGVDCGSADHPMNTIIRDWMPRQARQADKVFKKKYGMPLADYFDDSKYQLMHLEMFPYGIIHAECLGGEIDLLLNRRVTIGMFPWRFVDGESCISRCVAMVEDAEYEELMAKKASLPKTKFGDAFEPAHVESLNNLTKKNME
;
A
#
# COMPACT_ATOMS: atom_id res chain seq x y z
N ASP A 1 11.63 -2.19 13.50
CA ASP A 1 12.45 -3.16 14.29
C ASP A 1 12.16 -4.61 13.89
N TRP A 2 10.89 -5.06 13.89
CA TRP A 2 10.56 -6.45 13.58
C TRP A 2 11.08 -6.91 12.20
N ALA A 3 10.88 -6.11 11.15
CA ALA A 3 11.33 -6.43 9.80
C ALA A 3 12.87 -6.57 9.71
N LYS A 4 13.60 -5.67 10.39
CA LYS A 4 15.04 -5.71 10.48
C LYS A 4 15.51 -6.97 11.24
N ALA A 5 14.91 -7.26 12.39
CA ALA A 5 15.22 -8.44 13.20
C ALA A 5 14.96 -9.75 12.45
N LYS A 6 13.91 -9.78 11.60
CA LYS A 6 13.60 -10.93 10.73
C LYS A 6 14.43 -10.97 9.45
N LYS A 7 15.28 -9.97 9.21
CA LYS A 7 16.12 -9.85 8.01
C LYS A 7 15.29 -9.92 6.72
N LEU A 8 14.12 -9.29 6.72
CA LEU A 8 13.30 -9.21 5.53
C LEU A 8 14.07 -8.53 4.40
N ARG A 9 13.73 -8.85 3.17
CA ARG A 9 14.28 -8.22 1.97
C ARG A 9 13.22 -7.44 1.21
N TRP A 10 11.96 -7.71 1.51
CA TRP A 10 10.83 -7.14 0.82
C TRP A 10 9.60 -7.07 1.72
N ILE A 11 8.81 -6.02 1.55
CA ILE A 11 7.51 -5.84 2.19
C ILE A 11 6.52 -5.46 1.10
N GLY A 12 5.41 -6.17 1.01
CA GLY A 12 4.31 -5.84 0.12
C GLY A 12 3.10 -5.33 0.91
N VAL A 13 2.48 -4.26 0.44
CA VAL A 13 1.26 -3.69 1.01
C VAL A 13 0.23 -3.41 -0.09
N ASP A 14 -1.03 -3.55 0.23
CA ASP A 14 -2.17 -3.30 -0.66
C ASP A 14 -2.68 -1.85 -0.58
N CYS A 15 -2.01 -1.01 0.17
CA CYS A 15 -2.31 0.42 0.30
C CYS A 15 -1.33 1.28 -0.49
N GLY A 16 -1.67 2.55 -0.67
CA GLY A 16 -0.90 3.50 -1.48
C GLY A 16 0.47 3.88 -0.94
N SER A 17 0.76 3.56 0.31
CA SER A 17 2.10 3.70 0.88
C SER A 17 2.29 2.82 2.10
N ALA A 18 3.51 2.33 2.29
CA ALA A 18 3.93 1.67 3.52
C ALA A 18 4.01 2.65 4.70
N ASP A 19 4.18 3.95 4.42
CA ASP A 19 4.08 5.01 5.42
C ASP A 19 2.65 5.59 5.49
N HIS A 20 2.24 5.97 6.69
CA HIS A 20 0.96 6.65 6.86
C HIS A 20 1.00 8.02 6.17
N PRO A 21 -0.01 8.41 5.34
CA PRO A 21 0.03 9.67 4.58
C PRO A 21 0.31 10.93 5.43
N MET A 22 -0.21 10.96 6.65
CA MET A 22 0.03 12.08 7.57
C MET A 22 1.42 12.05 8.22
N ASN A 23 2.24 11.05 7.90
CA ASN A 23 3.66 10.97 8.24
C ASN A 23 4.55 11.27 7.04
N THR A 24 4.03 12.03 6.08
CA THR A 24 4.72 12.44 4.85
C THR A 24 4.40 13.91 4.55
N ILE A 25 4.98 14.45 3.48
CA ILE A 25 4.68 15.79 2.97
C ILE A 25 3.19 16.02 2.67
N ILE A 26 2.42 14.95 2.48
CA ILE A 26 0.97 15.01 2.28
C ILE A 26 0.26 15.71 3.45
N ARG A 27 0.79 15.59 4.67
CA ARG A 27 0.27 16.32 5.84
C ARG A 27 0.19 17.81 5.60
N ASP A 28 1.21 18.38 4.96
CA ASP A 28 1.30 19.82 4.69
C ASP A 28 0.45 20.23 3.49
N TRP A 29 0.40 19.38 2.47
CA TRP A 29 -0.40 19.62 1.28
C TRP A 29 -1.90 19.45 1.49
N MET A 30 -2.30 18.67 2.49
CA MET A 30 -3.69 18.35 2.78
C MET A 30 -4.10 18.76 4.21
N PRO A 31 -4.07 20.07 4.55
CA PRO A 31 -4.26 20.54 5.92
C PRO A 31 -5.66 20.24 6.48
N ARG A 32 -6.68 20.15 5.62
CA ARG A 32 -8.05 19.76 6.04
C ARG A 32 -8.06 18.31 6.53
N GLN A 33 -7.47 17.41 5.78
CA GLN A 33 -7.36 15.99 6.12
C GLN A 33 -6.46 15.79 7.35
N ALA A 34 -5.37 16.54 7.44
CA ALA A 34 -4.50 16.54 8.61
C ALA A 34 -5.27 16.91 9.89
N ARG A 35 -6.10 17.96 9.86
CA ARG A 35 -6.97 18.33 11.00
C ARG A 35 -8.01 17.26 11.35
N GLN A 36 -8.52 16.53 10.35
CA GLN A 36 -9.44 15.41 10.60
C GLN A 36 -8.70 14.23 11.25
N ALA A 37 -7.52 13.88 10.73
CA ALA A 37 -6.67 12.86 11.31
C ALA A 37 -6.25 13.21 12.74
N ASP A 38 -5.87 14.46 13.00
CA ASP A 38 -5.50 14.93 14.34
C ASP A 38 -6.61 14.68 15.38
N LYS A 39 -7.88 14.92 15.03
CA LYS A 39 -9.00 14.61 15.91
C LYS A 39 -9.11 13.12 16.23
N VAL A 40 -8.89 12.27 15.21
CA VAL A 40 -8.91 10.81 15.38
C VAL A 40 -7.75 10.36 16.27
N PHE A 41 -6.55 10.89 16.04
CA PHE A 41 -5.35 10.56 16.83
C PHE A 41 -5.51 10.98 18.30
N LYS A 42 -5.97 12.20 18.55
CA LYS A 42 -6.28 12.66 19.92
C LYS A 42 -7.28 11.74 20.62
N LYS A 43 -8.35 11.34 19.92
CA LYS A 43 -9.35 10.43 20.48
C LYS A 43 -8.81 9.02 20.74
N LYS A 44 -8.02 8.48 19.81
CA LYS A 44 -7.58 7.08 19.85
C LYS A 44 -6.31 6.87 20.67
N TYR A 45 -5.39 7.80 20.61
CA TYR A 45 -4.05 7.66 21.20
C TYR A 45 -3.75 8.69 22.29
N GLY A 46 -4.68 9.63 22.58
CA GLY A 46 -4.52 10.65 23.61
C GLY A 46 -3.51 11.74 23.29
N MET A 47 -3.01 11.80 22.05
CA MET A 47 -1.99 12.77 21.63
C MET A 47 -2.28 13.34 20.24
N PRO A 48 -1.80 14.57 19.95
CA PRO A 48 -1.92 15.17 18.62
C PRO A 48 -1.16 14.37 17.56
N LEU A 49 -1.58 14.54 16.31
CA LEU A 49 -0.93 13.94 15.14
C LEU A 49 0.55 14.29 15.06
N ALA A 50 0.90 15.56 15.35
CA ALA A 50 2.27 16.04 15.29
C ALA A 50 3.19 15.40 16.35
N ASP A 51 2.65 15.10 17.52
CA ASP A 51 3.42 14.42 18.59
C ASP A 51 3.53 12.91 18.30
N TYR A 52 2.53 12.34 17.67
CA TYR A 52 2.56 10.93 17.28
C TYR A 52 3.53 10.67 16.14
N PHE A 53 3.52 11.53 15.12
CA PHE A 53 4.47 11.57 14.00
C PHE A 53 5.33 12.81 14.12
N ASP A 54 6.28 12.79 15.03
CA ASP A 54 7.35 13.79 15.12
C ASP A 54 8.34 13.65 13.95
N ASP A 55 9.21 14.63 13.78
CA ASP A 55 10.15 14.67 12.65
C ASP A 55 11.09 13.47 12.59
N SER A 56 11.38 12.81 13.73
CA SER A 56 12.20 11.61 13.75
C SER A 56 11.54 10.40 13.13
N LYS A 57 10.21 10.45 12.91
CA LYS A 57 9.42 9.37 12.34
C LYS A 57 8.95 9.66 10.90
N TYR A 58 9.40 10.81 10.33
CA TYR A 58 9.01 11.19 8.97
C TYR A 58 9.39 10.09 7.96
N GLN A 59 8.43 9.64 7.16
CA GLN A 59 8.59 8.55 6.20
C GLN A 59 9.39 7.34 6.75
N LEU A 60 9.09 6.95 7.97
CA LEU A 60 9.88 5.99 8.75
C LEU A 60 10.10 4.66 7.99
N MET A 61 9.07 4.17 7.30
CA MET A 61 9.18 2.92 6.56
C MET A 61 10.18 3.05 5.39
N HIS A 62 10.21 4.18 4.70
CA HIS A 62 11.18 4.43 3.64
C HIS A 62 12.58 4.68 4.22
N LEU A 63 12.69 5.66 5.11
CA LEU A 63 14.00 6.11 5.62
C LEU A 63 14.69 5.06 6.48
N GLU A 64 13.93 4.20 7.16
CA GLU A 64 14.49 3.15 8.02
C GLU A 64 14.66 1.80 7.31
N MET A 65 13.87 1.50 6.28
CA MET A 65 13.93 0.17 5.64
C MET A 65 14.91 0.12 4.47
N PHE A 66 14.93 1.13 3.61
CA PHE A 66 15.79 1.13 2.43
C PHE A 66 17.28 1.01 2.76
N PRO A 67 17.84 1.71 3.76
CA PRO A 67 19.24 1.52 4.14
C PRO A 67 19.58 0.09 4.58
N TYR A 68 18.60 -0.67 5.03
CA TYR A 68 18.77 -2.10 5.38
C TYR A 68 18.53 -3.05 4.21
N GLY A 69 18.30 -2.52 3.02
CA GLY A 69 18.01 -3.31 1.82
C GLY A 69 16.63 -3.98 1.86
N ILE A 70 15.68 -3.42 2.61
CA ILE A 70 14.29 -3.86 2.65
C ILE A 70 13.49 -2.93 1.74
N ILE A 71 13.13 -3.43 0.56
CA ILE A 71 12.36 -2.67 -0.43
C ILE A 71 10.85 -2.84 -0.21
N HIS A 72 10.06 -1.90 -0.73
CA HIS A 72 8.61 -1.95 -0.65
C HIS A 72 7.99 -2.21 -2.02
N ALA A 73 6.88 -2.94 -2.04
CA ALA A 73 5.90 -2.90 -3.13
C ALA A 73 4.59 -2.39 -2.55
N GLU A 74 4.05 -1.35 -3.14
CA GLU A 74 2.85 -0.65 -2.70
C GLU A 74 1.74 -0.82 -3.73
N CYS A 75 0.50 -0.59 -3.33
CA CYS A 75 -0.67 -0.78 -4.20
C CYS A 75 -0.76 -2.19 -4.79
N LEU A 76 -0.35 -3.21 -4.05
CA LEU A 76 -0.55 -4.60 -4.49
C LEU A 76 -2.03 -4.88 -4.65
N GLY A 77 -2.37 -5.50 -5.76
CA GLY A 77 -3.76 -5.82 -6.09
C GLY A 77 -3.88 -7.13 -6.85
N GLY A 78 -4.92 -7.26 -7.68
CA GLY A 78 -5.20 -8.49 -8.40
C GLY A 78 -5.67 -9.61 -7.48
N GLU A 79 -5.05 -10.76 -7.60
CA GLU A 79 -5.43 -11.94 -6.84
C GLU A 79 -4.76 -12.07 -5.47
N ILE A 80 -4.27 -10.98 -4.87
CA ILE A 80 -3.56 -11.00 -3.58
C ILE A 80 -4.39 -11.67 -2.46
N ASP A 81 -5.71 -11.50 -2.46
CA ASP A 81 -6.60 -12.11 -1.46
C ASP A 81 -6.61 -13.64 -1.50
N LEU A 82 -6.28 -14.23 -2.64
CA LEU A 82 -6.15 -15.69 -2.76
C LEU A 82 -4.97 -16.23 -1.95
N LEU A 83 -3.96 -15.39 -1.74
CA LEU A 83 -2.70 -15.75 -1.07
C LEU A 83 -2.74 -15.50 0.44
N LEU A 84 -3.85 -15.03 0.98
CA LEU A 84 -3.98 -14.71 2.39
C LEU A 84 -3.65 -15.93 3.27
N ASN A 85 -2.74 -15.73 4.22
CA ASN A 85 -2.21 -16.75 5.13
C ASN A 85 -1.47 -17.90 4.45
N ARG A 86 -1.03 -17.73 3.20
CA ARG A 86 -0.23 -18.70 2.48
C ARG A 86 1.23 -18.26 2.42
N ARG A 87 2.12 -19.25 2.36
CA ARG A 87 3.53 -19.01 2.09
C ARG A 87 3.79 -19.37 0.62
N VAL A 88 4.17 -18.39 -0.16
CA VAL A 88 4.40 -18.53 -1.61
C VAL A 88 5.71 -17.87 -2.00
N THR A 89 6.26 -18.23 -3.15
CA THR A 89 7.37 -17.51 -3.76
C THR A 89 6.82 -16.33 -4.57
N ILE A 90 7.33 -15.12 -4.32
CA ILE A 90 6.95 -13.92 -5.06
C ILE A 90 8.07 -13.52 -6.00
N GLY A 91 7.74 -13.35 -7.27
CA GLY A 91 8.58 -12.71 -8.28
C GLY A 91 8.14 -11.27 -8.50
N MET A 92 9.11 -10.36 -8.60
CA MET A 92 8.87 -8.95 -8.93
C MET A 92 9.67 -8.58 -10.18
N PHE A 93 9.01 -7.92 -11.11
CA PHE A 93 9.58 -7.55 -12.42
C PHE A 93 9.44 -6.05 -12.64
N PRO A 94 10.25 -5.23 -11.93
CA PRO A 94 10.23 -3.78 -12.05
C PRO A 94 10.83 -3.32 -13.38
N TRP A 95 10.34 -2.20 -13.89
CA TRP A 95 11.03 -1.50 -14.96
C TRP A 95 12.30 -0.85 -14.42
N ARG A 96 13.34 -0.85 -15.24
CA ARG A 96 14.61 -0.23 -14.88
C ARG A 96 14.73 1.14 -15.57
N PHE A 97 14.44 2.18 -14.80
CA PHE A 97 14.71 3.56 -15.23
C PHE A 97 16.10 3.98 -14.76
N VAL A 98 16.79 4.77 -15.57
CA VAL A 98 18.03 5.44 -15.14
C VAL A 98 17.62 6.51 -14.12
N ASP A 99 18.31 6.52 -12.97
CA ASP A 99 18.06 7.45 -11.85
C ASP A 99 16.63 7.41 -11.27
N GLY A 100 15.86 6.37 -11.56
CA GLY A 100 14.54 6.16 -10.99
C GLY A 100 14.63 5.53 -9.59
N GLU A 101 13.95 6.13 -8.61
CA GLU A 101 13.84 5.58 -7.25
C GLU A 101 12.73 4.52 -7.15
N SER A 102 11.73 4.62 -7.99
CA SER A 102 10.57 3.73 -8.00
C SER A 102 10.06 3.49 -9.42
N CYS A 103 9.27 2.45 -9.60
CA CYS A 103 8.68 2.14 -10.89
C CYS A 103 7.50 1.17 -10.75
N ILE A 104 6.71 1.08 -11.81
CA ILE A 104 5.68 0.05 -11.94
C ILE A 104 6.36 -1.32 -11.96
N SER A 105 5.80 -2.26 -11.18
CA SER A 105 6.27 -3.64 -11.15
C SER A 105 5.12 -4.62 -11.35
N ARG A 106 5.35 -5.64 -12.18
CA ARG A 106 4.50 -6.83 -12.20
C ARG A 106 4.94 -7.73 -11.05
N CYS A 107 4.03 -7.97 -10.10
CA CYS A 107 4.22 -8.98 -9.05
C CYS A 107 3.49 -10.26 -9.45
N VAL A 108 4.14 -11.40 -9.29
CA VAL A 108 3.55 -12.72 -9.54
C VAL A 108 3.84 -13.64 -8.36
N ALA A 109 2.86 -14.44 -7.99
CA ALA A 109 3.06 -15.53 -7.03
C ALA A 109 3.25 -16.84 -7.80
N MET A 110 4.23 -17.62 -7.39
CA MET A 110 4.48 -18.96 -7.91
C MET A 110 3.93 -19.97 -6.91
N VAL A 111 3.05 -20.82 -7.37
CA VAL A 111 2.40 -21.86 -6.57
C VAL A 111 2.50 -23.20 -7.31
N GLU A 112 2.37 -24.30 -6.60
CA GLU A 112 2.31 -25.63 -7.21
C GLU A 112 0.99 -25.82 -7.97
N ASP A 113 0.98 -26.67 -9.01
CA ASP A 113 -0.18 -26.89 -9.87
C ASP A 113 -1.43 -27.28 -9.08
N ALA A 114 -1.29 -28.13 -8.07
CA ALA A 114 -2.41 -28.53 -7.22
C ALA A 114 -2.99 -27.37 -6.40
N GLU A 115 -2.14 -26.46 -5.92
CA GLU A 115 -2.56 -25.23 -5.21
C GLU A 115 -3.24 -24.25 -6.18
N TYR A 116 -2.75 -24.17 -7.42
CA TYR A 116 -3.32 -23.28 -8.44
C TYR A 116 -4.79 -23.62 -8.71
N GLU A 117 -5.11 -24.90 -8.90
CA GLU A 117 -6.50 -25.35 -9.12
C GLU A 117 -7.42 -25.00 -7.94
N GLU A 118 -6.94 -25.21 -6.71
CA GLU A 118 -7.66 -24.81 -5.50
C GLU A 118 -7.91 -23.30 -5.45
N LEU A 119 -6.88 -22.51 -5.76
CA LEU A 119 -6.96 -21.04 -5.76
C LEU A 119 -7.93 -20.53 -6.83
N MET A 120 -7.95 -21.15 -8.01
CA MET A 120 -8.86 -20.78 -9.08
C MET A 120 -10.31 -21.12 -8.74
N ALA A 121 -10.55 -22.24 -8.11
CA ALA A 121 -11.87 -22.59 -7.58
C ALA A 121 -12.34 -21.59 -6.52
N LYS A 122 -11.44 -21.20 -5.60
CA LYS A 122 -11.71 -20.15 -4.60
C LYS A 122 -11.99 -18.81 -5.27
N LYS A 123 -11.20 -18.41 -6.27
CA LYS A 123 -11.39 -17.15 -7.03
C LYS A 123 -12.81 -17.07 -7.61
N ALA A 124 -13.31 -18.15 -8.19
CA ALA A 124 -14.65 -18.19 -8.75
C ALA A 124 -15.76 -17.96 -7.71
N SER A 125 -15.49 -18.24 -6.43
CA SER A 125 -16.44 -18.05 -5.32
C SER A 125 -16.33 -16.70 -4.61
N LEU A 126 -15.26 -15.93 -4.86
CA LEU A 126 -15.08 -14.63 -4.23
C LEU A 126 -16.04 -13.59 -4.83
N PRO A 127 -16.59 -12.69 -4.01
CA PRO A 127 -17.32 -11.55 -4.52
C PRO A 127 -16.43 -10.77 -5.49
N LYS A 128 -16.95 -10.44 -6.66
CA LYS A 128 -16.25 -9.50 -7.55
C LYS A 128 -16.06 -8.18 -6.80
N THR A 129 -14.81 -7.84 -6.49
CA THR A 129 -14.51 -6.58 -5.84
C THR A 129 -14.66 -5.45 -6.84
N LYS A 130 -15.08 -4.27 -6.41
CA LYS A 130 -15.18 -3.07 -7.27
C LYS A 130 -13.87 -2.72 -7.98
N PHE A 131 -12.76 -3.27 -7.55
CA PHE A 131 -11.42 -3.07 -8.10
C PHE A 131 -10.93 -4.24 -8.96
N GLY A 132 -11.63 -5.37 -8.98
CA GLY A 132 -11.23 -6.59 -9.70
C GLY A 132 -11.46 -6.52 -11.22
N ASP A 133 -12.49 -5.83 -11.65
CA ASP A 133 -12.74 -5.57 -13.07
C ASP A 133 -12.24 -4.15 -13.36
N ALA A 134 -10.99 -4.05 -13.81
CA ALA A 134 -10.25 -2.84 -14.08
C ALA A 134 -11.12 -1.74 -14.72
N PHE A 135 -11.11 -0.56 -14.09
CA PHE A 135 -11.54 0.69 -14.70
C PHE A 135 -12.90 0.67 -15.40
N GLU A 136 -13.97 0.30 -14.67
CA GLU A 136 -15.29 0.63 -15.19
C GLU A 136 -15.44 2.17 -15.31
N PRO A 137 -16.01 2.66 -16.41
CA PRO A 137 -16.20 4.11 -16.64
C PRO A 137 -16.87 4.84 -15.47
N ALA A 138 -17.82 4.20 -14.78
CA ALA A 138 -18.47 4.74 -13.59
C ALA A 138 -17.53 4.99 -12.42
N HIS A 139 -16.43 4.24 -12.29
CA HIS A 139 -15.43 4.47 -11.27
C HIS A 139 -14.56 5.69 -11.58
N VAL A 140 -14.18 5.86 -12.83
CA VAL A 140 -13.46 7.06 -13.32
C VAL A 140 -14.30 8.31 -13.13
N GLU A 141 -15.61 8.24 -13.38
CA GLU A 141 -16.52 9.35 -13.16
C GLU A 141 -16.65 9.72 -11.67
N SER A 142 -16.71 8.75 -10.78
CA SER A 142 -16.75 8.98 -9.33
C SER A 142 -15.46 9.63 -8.82
N LEU A 143 -14.30 9.23 -9.33
CA LEU A 143 -13.00 9.85 -9.00
C LEU A 143 -12.91 11.28 -9.51
N ASN A 144 -13.37 11.54 -10.74
CA ASN A 144 -13.42 12.90 -11.30
C ASN A 144 -14.36 13.82 -10.51
N ASN A 145 -15.49 13.32 -10.03
CA ASN A 145 -16.42 14.06 -9.19
C ASN A 145 -15.86 14.34 -7.80
N LEU A 146 -15.11 13.40 -7.21
CA LEU A 146 -14.40 13.61 -5.96
C LEU A 146 -13.29 14.67 -6.11
N THR A 147 -12.57 14.66 -7.24
CA THR A 147 -11.51 15.64 -7.51
C THR A 147 -12.08 17.04 -7.68
N LYS A 148 -13.17 17.20 -8.42
CA LYS A 148 -13.87 18.48 -8.57
C LYS A 148 -14.36 19.03 -7.23
N LYS A 149 -14.98 18.19 -6.41
CA LYS A 149 -15.49 18.59 -5.08
C LYS A 149 -14.37 18.95 -4.07
N ASN A 150 -13.15 18.54 -4.32
CA ASN A 150 -11.99 18.88 -3.46
C ASN A 150 -11.26 20.15 -3.95
N MET A 151 -11.57 20.65 -5.14
CA MET A 151 -11.01 21.88 -5.71
C MET A 151 -11.87 23.12 -5.46
N GLU A 152 -13.13 22.95 -5.04
CA GLU A 152 -14.03 23.99 -4.54
C GLU A 152 -13.92 24.13 -3.01
#